data_2709a23e246c0e493a0116f0e99d7996
#
_entry.id   2709a23e246c0e493a0116f0e99d7996
#
_cell.length_a   1.000
_cell.length_b   1.000
_cell.length_c   1.000
_cell.angle_alpha   90.00
_cell.angle_beta   90.00
_cell.angle_gamma   90.00
#
_symmetry.space_group_name_H-M   'P 1'
#
loop_
_entity.id
_entity.type
_entity.pdbx_description
1 polymer ?
#
loop_
_entity_poly.entity_id
_entity_poly.type
_entity_poly.pdbx_seq_one_letter_code
_entity_poly.pdbx_strand_id
1 'polypeptide(L)'
;MTELTKVPTSDRYDEYLIESLKDPEEAAGFLEAILEEEDPEPELLRNALRKVIEARCRLNGLSENDKLLHGRLDKMLTESGCTEVYTFVELLDVLGFRVAIALK
;
A
#
# COMPACT_ATOMS: atom_id res chain seq x y z
N MET A 1 30.41 7.21 -10.13
CA MET A 1 29.30 7.62 -10.21
C MET A 1 28.23 6.78 -10.49
N THR A 2 28.30 5.93 -11.33
CA THR A 2 27.20 5.11 -11.62
C THR A 2 26.71 4.38 -10.46
N GLU A 3 27.53 3.96 -9.60
CA GLU A 3 27.09 3.22 -8.47
C GLU A 3 26.14 4.02 -7.64
N LEU A 4 26.23 5.31 -7.73
CA LEU A 4 25.35 6.14 -7.01
C LEU A 4 23.93 5.92 -7.42
N THR A 5 23.72 5.53 -8.65
CA THR A 5 22.38 5.49 -9.16
C THR A 5 21.59 4.35 -8.61
N LYS A 6 22.24 3.29 -8.14
CA LYS A 6 21.48 2.18 -7.68
C LYS A 6 20.83 2.38 -6.34
N VAL A 7 21.60 2.42 -5.32
CA VAL A 7 21.04 2.49 -3.98
C VAL A 7 20.36 3.83 -3.71
N PRO A 8 21.01 4.96 -3.99
CA PRO A 8 20.32 6.22 -3.75
C PRO A 8 19.08 6.38 -4.59
N THR A 9 19.05 5.77 -5.76
CA THR A 9 17.90 5.88 -6.62
C THR A 9 16.68 5.20 -6.00
N SER A 10 16.87 4.04 -5.40
CA SER A 10 15.77 3.35 -4.74
C SER A 10 15.23 4.17 -3.59
N ASP A 11 16.11 4.71 -2.78
CA ASP A 11 15.68 5.52 -1.64
C ASP A 11 14.95 6.76 -2.11
N ARG A 12 15.45 7.38 -3.17
CA ARG A 12 14.80 8.55 -3.71
C ARG A 12 13.44 8.24 -4.28
N TYR A 13 13.31 7.09 -4.92
CA TYR A 13 12.04 6.69 -5.47
C TYR A 13 11.02 6.48 -4.36
N ASP A 14 11.41 5.82 -3.29
CA ASP A 14 10.51 5.60 -2.16
C ASP A 14 10.11 6.92 -1.54
N GLU A 15 11.07 7.82 -1.39
CA GLU A 15 10.79 9.12 -0.81
C GLU A 15 9.83 9.91 -1.69
N TYR A 16 10.06 9.89 -2.99
CA TYR A 16 9.20 10.57 -3.93
C TYR A 16 7.78 9.99 -3.88
N LEU A 17 7.70 8.68 -3.84
CA LEU A 17 6.40 8.02 -3.79
C LEU A 17 5.65 8.38 -2.52
N ILE A 18 6.31 8.35 -1.37
CA ILE A 18 5.66 8.70 -0.12
C ILE A 18 5.16 10.13 -0.16
N GLU A 19 5.96 11.04 -0.71
CA GLU A 19 5.52 12.43 -0.82
C GLU A 19 4.28 12.56 -1.70
N SER A 20 4.23 11.81 -2.81
CA SER A 20 3.07 11.87 -3.69
C SER A 20 1.84 11.27 -3.03
N LEU A 21 2.02 10.30 -2.14
CA LEU A 21 0.90 9.66 -1.47
C LEU A 21 0.28 10.53 -0.39
N LYS A 22 0.85 11.69 -0.11
CA LYS A 22 0.20 12.65 0.77
C LYS A 22 -1.09 13.17 0.14
N ASP A 23 -1.19 13.12 -1.19
CA ASP A 23 -2.41 13.46 -1.88
C ASP A 23 -3.38 12.29 -1.76
N PRO A 24 -4.57 12.49 -1.16
CA PRO A 24 -5.49 11.36 -0.94
C PRO A 24 -5.92 10.68 -2.23
N GLU A 25 -6.07 11.41 -3.33
CA GLU A 25 -6.47 10.79 -4.58
C GLU A 25 -5.35 9.91 -5.15
N GLU A 26 -4.11 10.36 -4.99
CA GLU A 26 -2.98 9.56 -5.41
C GLU A 26 -2.90 8.28 -4.58
N ALA A 27 -3.13 8.40 -3.28
CA ALA A 27 -3.09 7.24 -2.40
C ALA A 27 -4.20 6.25 -2.77
N ALA A 28 -5.41 6.75 -3.05
CA ALA A 28 -6.52 5.88 -3.42
C ALA A 28 -6.22 5.12 -4.70
N GLY A 29 -5.73 5.82 -5.72
CA GLY A 29 -5.39 5.16 -6.98
C GLY A 29 -4.26 4.16 -6.83
N PHE A 30 -3.28 4.50 -6.00
CA PHE A 30 -2.16 3.61 -5.73
C PHE A 30 -2.65 2.31 -5.11
N LEU A 31 -3.50 2.40 -4.08
CA LEU A 31 -4.01 1.21 -3.43
C LEU A 31 -4.91 0.40 -4.34
N GLU A 32 -5.72 1.05 -5.17
CA GLU A 32 -6.54 0.32 -6.13
C GLU A 32 -5.67 -0.48 -7.08
N ALA A 33 -4.62 0.12 -7.60
CA ALA A 33 -3.74 -0.57 -8.53
C ALA A 33 -3.07 -1.77 -7.87
N ILE A 34 -2.67 -1.60 -6.61
CA ILE A 34 -2.04 -2.69 -5.86
C ILE A 34 -3.01 -3.85 -5.70
N LEU A 35 -4.29 -3.56 -5.41
CA LEU A 35 -5.27 -4.61 -5.22
C LEU A 35 -5.67 -5.29 -6.52
N GLU A 36 -5.42 -4.65 -7.65
CA GLU A 36 -5.76 -5.24 -8.95
C GLU A 36 -4.62 -6.07 -9.53
N GLU A 37 -3.49 -6.15 -8.86
CA GLU A 37 -2.36 -6.90 -9.37
C GLU A 37 -2.72 -8.37 -9.52
N GLU A 38 -2.43 -8.95 -10.67
CA GLU A 38 -2.84 -10.33 -10.96
C GLU A 38 -1.95 -11.37 -10.31
N ASP A 39 -0.68 -11.05 -10.15
CA ASP A 39 0.27 -12.00 -9.58
C ASP A 39 1.09 -11.30 -8.50
N PRO A 40 0.46 -10.93 -7.39
CA PRO A 40 1.14 -10.11 -6.39
C PRO A 40 2.12 -10.92 -5.57
N GLU A 41 3.26 -10.30 -5.29
CA GLU A 41 4.17 -10.87 -4.33
C GLU A 41 3.62 -10.69 -2.92
N PRO A 42 3.98 -11.57 -2.00
CA PRO A 42 3.39 -11.52 -0.66
C PRO A 42 3.56 -10.19 0.05
N GLU A 43 4.64 -9.45 -0.23
CA GLU A 43 4.89 -8.20 0.45
C GLU A 43 4.29 -6.99 -0.26
N LEU A 44 3.70 -7.18 -1.44
CA LEU A 44 3.29 -6.04 -2.25
C LEU A 44 2.31 -5.15 -1.51
N LEU A 45 1.22 -5.71 -1.02
CA LEU A 45 0.20 -4.95 -0.33
C LEU A 45 0.72 -4.37 0.98
N ARG A 46 1.50 -5.17 1.71
CA ARG A 46 2.05 -4.69 2.97
C ARG A 46 2.94 -3.48 2.76
N ASN A 47 3.80 -3.53 1.75
CA ASN A 47 4.70 -2.41 1.47
C ASN A 47 3.92 -1.20 1.00
N ALA A 48 2.88 -1.40 0.21
CA ALA A 48 2.05 -0.31 -0.26
C ALA A 48 1.35 0.38 0.91
N LEU A 49 0.75 -0.40 1.81
CA LEU A 49 0.07 0.16 2.97
C LEU A 49 1.05 0.90 3.86
N ARG A 50 2.25 0.37 4.02
CA ARG A 50 3.27 1.01 4.83
C ARG A 50 3.61 2.40 4.30
N LYS A 51 3.71 2.52 2.99
CA LYS A 51 4.01 3.81 2.38
C LYS A 51 2.87 4.81 2.54
N VAL A 52 1.64 4.36 2.41
CA VAL A 52 0.48 5.23 2.62
C VAL A 52 0.41 5.68 4.08
N ILE A 53 0.67 4.76 5.00
CA ILE A 53 0.68 5.09 6.43
C ILE A 53 1.78 6.11 6.72
N GLU A 54 2.95 5.92 6.13
CA GLU A 54 4.04 6.87 6.34
C GLU A 54 3.66 8.26 5.84
N ALA A 55 3.01 8.33 4.68
CA ALA A 55 2.57 9.61 4.14
C ALA A 55 1.59 10.30 5.09
N ARG A 56 0.66 9.53 5.65
CA ARG A 56 -0.30 10.08 6.60
C ARG A 56 0.38 10.54 7.88
N CYS A 57 1.37 9.79 8.34
CA CYS A 57 2.12 10.18 9.54
C CYS A 57 2.83 11.50 9.32
N ARG A 58 3.36 11.73 8.13
CA ARG A 58 4.04 12.99 7.83
C ARG A 58 3.07 14.16 7.83
N LEU A 59 1.78 13.89 7.66
CA LEU A 59 0.76 14.92 7.70
C LEU A 59 0.10 15.02 9.07
N ASN A 60 0.60 14.25 10.04
CA ASN A 60 0.00 14.18 11.39
C ASN A 60 -1.45 13.73 11.30
N GLY A 61 -1.74 12.85 10.35
CA GLY A 61 -3.11 12.42 10.12
C GLY A 61 -3.51 11.14 10.80
N LEU A 62 -2.65 10.56 11.64
CA LEU A 62 -2.95 9.29 12.31
C LEU A 62 -2.68 9.40 13.80
N SER A 63 -3.63 8.88 14.58
CA SER A 63 -3.48 8.81 16.04
C SER A 63 -2.67 7.57 16.38
N GLU A 64 -2.32 7.44 17.66
CA GLU A 64 -1.62 6.26 18.13
C GLU A 64 -2.47 5.01 17.94
N ASN A 65 -3.79 5.13 18.18
CA ASN A 65 -4.68 4.01 17.94
C ASN A 65 -4.71 3.61 16.48
N ASP A 66 -4.67 4.58 15.58
CA ASP A 66 -4.65 4.29 14.15
C ASP A 66 -3.40 3.52 13.78
N LYS A 67 -2.26 3.90 14.36
CA LYS A 67 -1.01 3.20 14.09
C LYS A 67 -1.04 1.79 14.62
N LEU A 68 -1.67 1.59 15.77
CA LEU A 68 -1.82 0.25 16.32
C LEU A 68 -2.69 -0.62 15.43
N LEU A 69 -3.74 -0.04 14.86
CA LEU A 69 -4.59 -0.78 13.93
C LEU A 69 -3.80 -1.23 12.72
N HIS A 70 -2.97 -0.34 12.17
CA HIS A 70 -2.11 -0.71 11.05
C HIS A 70 -1.17 -1.85 11.46
N GLY A 71 -0.57 -1.77 12.65
CA GLY A 71 0.33 -2.80 13.11
C GLY A 71 -0.34 -4.17 13.21
N ARG A 72 -1.60 -4.17 13.67
CA ARG A 72 -2.35 -5.44 13.76
C ARG A 72 -2.57 -6.03 12.38
N LEU A 73 -3.00 -5.21 11.43
CA LEU A 73 -3.22 -5.70 10.08
C LEU A 73 -1.92 -6.15 9.44
N ASP A 74 -0.86 -5.39 9.64
CA ASP A 74 0.44 -5.74 9.05
C ASP A 74 0.90 -7.10 9.54
N LYS A 75 0.68 -7.39 10.83
CA LYS A 75 1.05 -8.68 11.38
C LYS A 75 0.23 -9.80 10.73
N MET A 76 -1.07 -9.59 10.59
CA MET A 76 -1.92 -10.59 9.97
C MET A 76 -1.51 -10.85 8.53
N LEU A 77 -1.23 -9.79 7.80
CA LEU A 77 -0.84 -9.93 6.40
C LEU A 77 0.53 -10.58 6.26
N THR A 78 1.41 -10.37 7.23
CA THR A 78 2.70 -11.03 7.22
C THR A 78 2.53 -12.54 7.33
N GLU A 79 1.62 -12.97 8.19
CA GLU A 79 1.42 -14.40 8.43
C GLU A 79 0.73 -15.07 7.26
N SER A 80 -0.22 -14.39 6.63
CA SER A 80 -0.98 -14.99 5.54
C SER A 80 -0.38 -14.72 4.16
N GLY A 81 0.54 -13.79 4.06
CA GLY A 81 1.07 -13.41 2.75
C GLY A 81 0.05 -12.69 1.89
N CYS A 82 -0.95 -12.11 2.53
CA CYS A 82 -2.02 -11.35 1.87
C CYS A 82 -2.91 -12.23 1.00
N THR A 83 -2.82 -13.56 1.15
CA THR A 83 -3.58 -14.48 0.31
C THR A 83 -5.08 -14.22 0.43
N GLU A 84 -5.57 -14.01 1.64
CA GLU A 84 -6.99 -13.81 1.83
C GLU A 84 -7.50 -12.56 1.13
N VAL A 85 -6.71 -11.49 1.16
CA VAL A 85 -7.13 -10.25 0.53
C VAL A 85 -7.25 -10.45 -0.98
N TYR A 86 -6.23 -11.02 -1.60
CA TYR A 86 -6.25 -11.18 -3.04
C TYR A 86 -7.25 -12.24 -3.48
N THR A 87 -7.47 -13.27 -2.68
CA THR A 87 -8.51 -14.24 -3.00
C THR A 87 -9.88 -13.59 -2.96
N PHE A 88 -10.10 -12.70 -2.02
CA PHE A 88 -11.37 -11.97 -1.94
C PHE A 88 -11.56 -11.08 -3.16
N VAL A 89 -10.50 -10.38 -3.56
CA VAL A 89 -10.58 -9.52 -4.74
C VAL A 89 -10.86 -10.37 -5.99
N GLU A 90 -10.22 -11.52 -6.10
CA GLU A 90 -10.43 -12.41 -7.22
C GLU A 90 -11.87 -12.91 -7.27
N LEU A 91 -12.42 -13.23 -6.12
CA LEU A 91 -13.83 -13.67 -6.05
C LEU A 91 -14.75 -12.56 -6.53
N LEU A 92 -14.51 -11.33 -6.11
CA LEU A 92 -15.32 -10.21 -6.56
C LEU A 92 -15.25 -10.05 -8.07
N ASP A 93 -14.06 -10.26 -8.64
CA ASP A 93 -13.91 -10.16 -10.09
C ASP A 93 -14.74 -11.21 -10.82
N VAL A 94 -14.72 -12.44 -10.31
CA VAL A 94 -15.52 -13.51 -10.89
C VAL A 94 -17.01 -13.19 -10.80
N LEU A 95 -17.41 -12.50 -9.75
CA LEU A 95 -18.82 -12.12 -9.57
C LEU A 95 -19.21 -10.91 -10.42
N GLY A 96 -18.27 -10.32 -11.14
CA GLY A 96 -18.55 -9.16 -11.99
C GLY A 96 -18.32 -7.83 -11.29
N PHE A 97 -17.59 -7.82 -10.18
CA PHE A 97 -17.34 -6.60 -9.44
C PHE A 97 -15.87 -6.22 -9.47
N ARG A 98 -15.61 -4.99 -9.17
CA ARG A 98 -14.28 -4.47 -9.13
C ARG A 98 -14.13 -3.66 -7.85
N VAL A 99 -12.97 -3.78 -7.22
CA VAL A 99 -12.72 -3.00 -6.01
C VAL A 99 -12.37 -1.56 -6.41
N ALA A 100 -12.99 -0.61 -5.74
CA ALA A 100 -12.68 0.79 -5.94
C ALA A 100 -12.45 1.44 -4.59
N ILE A 101 -11.49 2.34 -4.51
CA ILE A 101 -11.19 3.06 -3.27
C ILE A 101 -11.55 4.51 -3.50
N ALA A 102 -12.54 4.98 -2.75
CA ALA A 102 -13.05 6.33 -2.90
C ALA A 102 -12.75 7.12 -1.64
N LEU A 103 -12.55 8.41 -1.82
CA LEU A 103 -12.35 9.30 -0.68
C LEU A 103 -13.65 9.47 0.07
N LYS A 104 -13.53 9.68 1.37
CA LYS A 104 -14.70 9.94 2.19
C LYS A 104 -15.20 11.35 2.04
#